data_0a672157e0027db054f4d0cd927e9121
#
_entry.id   0a672157e0027db054f4d0cd927e9121
#
_cell.length_a   1.000
_cell.length_b   1.000
_cell.length_c   1.000
_cell.angle_alpha   90.00
_cell.angle_beta   90.00
_cell.angle_gamma   90.00
#
_symmetry.space_group_name_H-M   'P 1'
#
loop_
_entity.id
_entity.type
_entity.pdbx_description
1 polymer ?
#
loop_
_entity_poly.entity_id
_entity_poly.type
_entity_poly.pdbx_seq_one_letter_code
_entity_poly.pdbx_strand_id
1 'polypeptide(L)'
;MGISLVWYFSIAVKNNAEASALPSAISTVQQYKTIRGYYTQNVVKKVLAGSDMKPHFNHKSNDNQIPLPATFIHDLSDEFSKQGMTLKLYSQFPFPNRKDRKLDDFAKQAWQELNEDPDKNISRVERINGREVVRVALADTMSQQGCVNCHNTHPDTPKKGWELGDVRGVLEVQIPIDIQLAAGKALNIKLLSILLLTLIISMAALMFTFRRLITIRLNRVSHAMQAIADGDGDLTQRLDVNVDDEVGAISKAFNRFVA
;
A
#
# COMPACT_ATOMS: atom_id res chain seq x y z
N MET A 1 -3.04 3.04 26.21
CA MET A 1 -1.82 2.76 25.42
C MET A 1 -2.04 1.77 24.25
N GLY A 2 -2.75 0.65 24.40
CA GLY A 2 -2.96 -0.32 23.31
C GLY A 2 -3.77 0.19 22.10
N ILE A 3 -4.79 1.03 22.31
CA ILE A 3 -5.65 1.56 21.23
C ILE A 3 -4.85 2.50 20.30
N SER A 4 -3.92 3.29 20.83
CA SER A 4 -3.08 4.19 20.03
C SER A 4 -2.10 3.44 19.14
N LEU A 5 -1.59 2.28 19.57
CA LEU A 5 -0.68 1.44 18.80
C LEU A 5 -1.40 0.78 17.61
N VAL A 6 -2.58 0.21 17.82
CA VAL A 6 -3.40 -0.41 16.75
C VAL A 6 -3.79 0.63 15.70
N TRP A 7 -4.15 1.84 16.12
CA TRP A 7 -4.48 2.94 15.22
C TRP A 7 -3.25 3.40 14.41
N TYR A 8 -2.09 3.57 15.07
CA TYR A 8 -0.84 3.90 14.41
C TYR A 8 -0.44 2.86 13.35
N PHE A 9 -0.48 1.58 13.69
CA PHE A 9 -0.17 0.51 12.74
C PHE A 9 -1.15 0.45 11.56
N SER A 10 -2.43 0.75 11.79
CA SER A 10 -3.42 0.78 10.70
C SER A 10 -3.11 1.89 9.70
N ILE A 11 -2.72 3.08 10.18
CA ILE A 11 -2.29 4.19 9.33
C ILE A 11 -0.98 3.85 8.61
N ALA A 12 -0.01 3.30 9.32
CA ALA A 12 1.28 2.93 8.74
C ALA A 12 1.12 1.89 7.60
N VAL A 13 0.26 0.88 7.76
CA VAL A 13 -0.05 -0.09 6.70
C VAL A 13 -0.67 0.60 5.48
N LYS A 14 -1.62 1.50 5.70
CA LYS A 14 -2.25 2.23 4.60
C LYS A 14 -1.23 3.09 3.87
N ASN A 15 -0.48 3.91 4.57
CA ASN A 15 0.54 4.78 3.98
C ASN A 15 1.61 3.98 3.21
N ASN A 16 2.02 2.83 3.74
CA ASN A 16 3.00 1.96 3.08
C ASN A 16 2.42 1.31 1.81
N ALA A 17 1.16 0.87 1.83
CA ALA A 17 0.49 0.35 0.65
C ALA A 17 0.35 1.41 -0.45
N GLU A 18 -0.03 2.64 -0.09
CA GLU A 18 -0.11 3.78 -1.00
C GLU A 18 1.25 4.14 -1.58
N ALA A 19 2.28 4.28 -0.72
CA ALA A 19 3.64 4.62 -1.12
C ALA A 19 4.25 3.56 -2.05
N SER A 20 3.90 2.29 -1.88
CA SER A 20 4.38 1.20 -2.74
C SER A 20 3.61 1.12 -4.07
N ALA A 21 2.31 1.42 -4.05
CA ALA A 21 1.46 1.34 -5.24
C ALA A 21 1.69 2.51 -6.21
N LEU A 22 2.00 3.70 -5.70
CA LEU A 22 2.14 4.91 -6.52
C LEU A 22 3.25 4.81 -7.58
N PRO A 23 4.52 4.44 -7.27
CA PRO A 23 5.56 4.29 -8.28
C PRO A 23 5.22 3.21 -9.32
N SER A 24 4.61 2.11 -8.87
CA SER A 24 4.16 1.03 -9.76
C SER A 24 3.08 1.51 -10.73
N ALA A 25 2.11 2.29 -10.24
CA ALA A 25 1.06 2.87 -11.06
C ALA A 25 1.61 3.87 -12.09
N ILE A 26 2.53 4.76 -11.69
CA ILE A 26 3.22 5.69 -12.61
C ILE A 26 3.95 4.92 -13.70
N SER A 27 4.75 3.91 -13.31
CA SER A 27 5.47 3.07 -14.26
C SER A 27 4.51 2.37 -15.24
N THR A 28 3.39 1.87 -14.74
CA THR A 28 2.35 1.25 -15.57
C THR A 28 1.79 2.23 -16.61
N VAL A 29 1.43 3.44 -16.23
CA VAL A 29 0.95 4.46 -17.19
C VAL A 29 2.01 4.77 -18.25
N GLN A 30 3.28 4.91 -17.84
CA GLN A 30 4.39 5.17 -18.77
C GLN A 30 4.59 4.02 -19.76
N GLN A 31 4.48 2.76 -19.29
CA GLN A 31 4.55 1.58 -20.16
C GLN A 31 3.43 1.62 -21.21
N TYR A 32 2.20 1.94 -20.82
CA TYR A 32 1.09 2.05 -21.79
C TYR A 32 1.27 3.20 -22.79
N LYS A 33 1.80 4.33 -22.36
CA LYS A 33 2.20 5.41 -23.30
C LYS A 33 3.22 4.91 -24.33
N THR A 34 4.23 4.16 -23.87
CA THR A 34 5.26 3.57 -24.72
C THR A 34 4.68 2.55 -25.70
N ILE A 35 3.86 1.61 -25.22
CA ILE A 35 3.20 0.58 -26.05
C ILE A 35 2.31 1.23 -27.11
N ARG A 36 1.52 2.23 -26.73
CA ARG A 36 0.69 2.96 -27.69
C ARG A 36 1.54 3.73 -28.72
N GLY A 37 2.62 4.36 -28.29
CA GLY A 37 3.57 5.02 -29.18
C GLY A 37 4.18 4.05 -30.21
N TYR A 38 4.62 2.88 -29.71
CA TYR A 38 5.14 1.82 -30.56
C TYR A 38 4.09 1.31 -31.57
N TYR A 39 2.88 1.05 -31.11
CA TYR A 39 1.76 0.65 -31.97
C TYR A 39 1.48 1.68 -33.06
N THR A 40 1.45 2.97 -32.70
CA THR A 40 1.23 4.06 -33.64
C THR A 40 2.31 4.11 -34.73
N GLN A 41 3.58 4.00 -34.34
CA GLN A 41 4.72 4.12 -35.26
C GLN A 41 4.92 2.87 -36.13
N ASN A 42 4.81 1.71 -35.56
CA ASN A 42 5.25 0.47 -36.20
C ASN A 42 4.09 -0.36 -36.78
N VAL A 43 2.85 -0.08 -36.37
CA VAL A 43 1.68 -0.75 -36.95
C VAL A 43 0.84 0.24 -37.74
N VAL A 44 0.25 1.24 -37.07
CA VAL A 44 -0.70 2.17 -37.75
C VAL A 44 -0.06 2.88 -38.90
N LYS A 45 1.14 3.46 -38.73
CA LYS A 45 1.86 4.18 -39.79
C LYS A 45 2.18 3.28 -40.99
N LYS A 46 2.55 2.03 -40.76
CA LYS A 46 2.85 1.07 -41.84
C LYS A 46 1.58 0.65 -42.57
N VAL A 47 0.51 0.43 -41.87
CA VAL A 47 -0.80 0.10 -42.45
C VAL A 47 -1.27 1.22 -43.36
N LEU A 48 -1.19 2.48 -42.91
CA LEU A 48 -1.58 3.65 -43.70
C LEU A 48 -0.70 3.87 -44.92
N ALA A 49 0.55 3.39 -44.92
CA ALA A 49 1.49 3.58 -46.00
C ALA A 49 1.41 2.51 -47.10
N GLY A 50 0.93 1.31 -46.80
CA GLY A 50 1.07 0.17 -47.74
C GLY A 50 -0.01 -0.91 -47.66
N SER A 51 -1.18 -0.63 -47.05
CA SER A 51 -2.25 -1.61 -46.92
C SER A 51 -3.61 -0.98 -47.22
N ASP A 52 -4.57 -1.79 -47.65
CA ASP A 52 -5.98 -1.42 -47.80
C ASP A 52 -6.70 -1.34 -46.44
N MET A 53 -6.08 -1.84 -45.36
CA MET A 53 -6.61 -1.74 -44.01
C MET A 53 -6.61 -0.30 -43.50
N LYS A 54 -7.58 0.05 -42.67
CA LYS A 54 -7.70 1.42 -42.11
C LYS A 54 -7.86 1.37 -40.56
N PRO A 55 -7.20 2.29 -39.85
CA PRO A 55 -7.46 2.46 -38.44
C PRO A 55 -8.89 2.96 -38.19
N HIS A 56 -9.65 2.28 -37.33
CA HIS A 56 -11.04 2.66 -37.05
C HIS A 56 -11.41 2.33 -35.59
N PHE A 57 -12.32 3.11 -35.01
CA PHE A 57 -12.76 2.87 -33.62
C PHE A 57 -13.63 1.62 -33.48
N ASN A 58 -14.33 1.20 -34.53
CA ASN A 58 -15.18 0.00 -34.56
C ASN A 58 -14.52 -1.14 -35.36
N HIS A 59 -13.23 -1.33 -35.21
CA HIS A 59 -12.43 -2.30 -35.96
C HIS A 59 -12.90 -3.76 -35.82
N LYS A 60 -13.59 -4.09 -34.70
CA LYS A 60 -14.08 -5.46 -34.45
C LYS A 60 -15.22 -5.89 -35.38
N SER A 61 -15.85 -4.93 -36.08
CA SER A 61 -16.94 -5.21 -37.00
C SER A 61 -16.49 -5.40 -38.46
N ASN A 62 -15.19 -5.25 -38.77
CA ASN A 62 -14.66 -5.33 -40.11
C ASN A 62 -13.19 -5.78 -40.10
N ASP A 63 -12.93 -6.93 -40.72
CA ASP A 63 -11.60 -7.55 -40.77
C ASP A 63 -10.54 -6.70 -41.51
N ASN A 64 -10.96 -5.74 -42.35
CA ASN A 64 -10.07 -4.79 -42.98
C ASN A 64 -9.77 -3.53 -42.15
N GLN A 65 -10.03 -3.62 -40.84
CA GLN A 65 -9.78 -2.52 -39.94
C GLN A 65 -8.86 -2.93 -38.77
N ILE A 66 -8.00 -2.01 -38.36
CA ILE A 66 -7.22 -2.12 -37.14
C ILE A 66 -7.69 -1.08 -36.12
N PRO A 67 -7.49 -1.29 -34.81
CA PRO A 67 -7.91 -0.32 -33.82
C PRO A 67 -7.14 1.01 -33.97
N LEU A 68 -7.82 2.13 -33.79
CA LEU A 68 -7.14 3.40 -33.54
C LEU A 68 -6.25 3.30 -32.29
N PRO A 69 -5.15 4.06 -32.16
CA PRO A 69 -4.28 4.01 -30.98
C PRO A 69 -5.00 4.21 -29.64
N ALA A 70 -6.01 5.07 -29.61
CA ALA A 70 -6.84 5.25 -28.44
C ALA A 70 -7.79 4.06 -28.20
N THR A 71 -8.34 3.46 -29.27
CA THR A 71 -9.19 2.27 -29.19
C THR A 71 -8.40 1.06 -28.68
N PHE A 72 -7.18 0.87 -29.17
CA PHE A 72 -6.25 -0.14 -28.69
C PHE A 72 -6.06 -0.09 -27.16
N ILE A 73 -5.85 1.11 -26.60
CA ILE A 73 -5.74 1.28 -25.14
C ILE A 73 -7.06 0.90 -24.42
N HIS A 74 -8.21 1.21 -25.02
CA HIS A 74 -9.49 0.81 -24.42
C HIS A 74 -9.74 -0.69 -24.48
N ASP A 75 -9.39 -1.33 -25.59
CA ASP A 75 -9.49 -2.78 -25.71
C ASP A 75 -8.58 -3.50 -24.70
N LEU A 76 -7.35 -3.01 -24.52
CA LEU A 76 -6.46 -3.50 -23.45
C LEU A 76 -7.06 -3.27 -22.06
N SER A 77 -7.68 -2.11 -21.82
CA SER A 77 -8.34 -1.84 -20.53
C SER A 77 -9.44 -2.84 -20.23
N ASP A 78 -10.24 -3.23 -21.22
CA ASP A 78 -11.30 -4.23 -21.05
C ASP A 78 -10.71 -5.59 -20.64
N GLU A 79 -9.58 -6.00 -21.21
CA GLU A 79 -8.90 -7.24 -20.82
C GLU A 79 -8.29 -7.16 -19.41
N PHE A 80 -7.63 -6.05 -19.07
CA PHE A 80 -7.02 -5.88 -17.74
C PHE A 80 -8.04 -5.67 -16.63
N SER A 81 -9.22 -5.16 -16.93
CA SER A 81 -10.29 -5.02 -15.94
C SER A 81 -10.72 -6.37 -15.35
N LYS A 82 -10.60 -7.44 -16.13
CA LYS A 82 -10.82 -8.83 -15.68
C LYS A 82 -9.80 -9.25 -14.60
N GLN A 83 -8.62 -8.63 -14.58
CA GLN A 83 -7.55 -8.86 -13.60
C GLN A 83 -7.57 -7.83 -12.45
N GLY A 84 -8.58 -6.96 -12.42
CA GLY A 84 -8.79 -5.97 -11.38
C GLY A 84 -8.09 -4.62 -11.58
N MET A 85 -7.31 -4.45 -12.63
CA MET A 85 -6.71 -3.16 -12.99
C MET A 85 -7.56 -2.47 -14.06
N THR A 86 -7.81 -1.16 -13.90
CA THR A 86 -8.54 -0.38 -14.89
C THR A 86 -7.63 0.68 -15.48
N LEU A 87 -7.63 0.76 -16.80
CA LEU A 87 -6.92 1.79 -17.56
C LEU A 87 -7.93 2.70 -18.24
N LYS A 88 -7.83 4.01 -18.06
CA LYS A 88 -8.72 4.99 -18.69
C LYS A 88 -7.92 5.98 -19.53
N LEU A 89 -8.41 6.25 -20.73
CA LEU A 89 -7.93 7.34 -21.55
C LEU A 89 -9.09 8.28 -21.84
N TYR A 90 -8.99 9.54 -21.41
CA TYR A 90 -10.04 10.53 -21.55
C TYR A 90 -9.49 11.91 -21.94
N SER A 91 -10.41 12.78 -22.38
CA SER A 91 -10.11 14.14 -22.82
C SER A 91 -11.38 14.99 -22.74
N GLN A 92 -11.23 16.29 -22.59
CA GLN A 92 -12.35 17.24 -22.79
C GLN A 92 -12.74 17.42 -24.26
N PHE A 93 -11.92 16.90 -25.19
CA PHE A 93 -12.20 16.92 -26.63
C PHE A 93 -12.41 15.49 -27.14
N PRO A 94 -13.47 14.78 -26.71
CA PRO A 94 -13.72 13.42 -27.14
C PRO A 94 -14.17 13.37 -28.59
N PHE A 95 -13.78 12.31 -29.30
CA PHE A 95 -14.38 11.99 -30.59
C PHE A 95 -15.87 11.63 -30.43
N PRO A 96 -16.69 11.74 -31.50
CA PRO A 96 -18.14 11.54 -31.42
C PRO A 96 -18.60 10.24 -30.77
N ASN A 97 -17.85 9.14 -30.98
CA ASN A 97 -18.13 7.83 -30.40
C ASN A 97 -17.93 7.77 -28.86
N ARG A 98 -17.44 8.85 -28.24
CA ARG A 98 -17.16 8.95 -26.79
C ARG A 98 -17.67 10.25 -26.17
N LYS A 99 -18.48 11.03 -26.89
CA LYS A 99 -18.99 12.32 -26.44
C LYS A 99 -19.84 12.24 -25.15
N ASP A 100 -20.51 11.11 -24.94
CA ASP A 100 -21.40 10.90 -23.80
C ASP A 100 -20.69 10.42 -22.52
N ARG A 101 -19.34 10.26 -22.57
CA ARG A 101 -18.54 9.89 -21.40
C ARG A 101 -18.53 11.02 -20.40
N LYS A 102 -19.02 10.74 -19.18
CA LYS A 102 -18.93 11.66 -18.04
C LYS A 102 -17.59 11.47 -17.33
N LEU A 103 -16.88 12.55 -17.11
CA LEU A 103 -15.68 12.58 -16.27
C LEU A 103 -16.12 12.74 -14.81
N ASP A 104 -15.58 11.91 -13.93
CA ASP A 104 -15.72 12.07 -12.48
C ASP A 104 -14.86 13.24 -11.96
N ASP A 105 -14.95 13.56 -10.68
CA ASP A 105 -14.26 14.72 -10.12
C ASP A 105 -12.74 14.58 -10.13
N PHE A 106 -12.20 13.37 -9.96
CA PHE A 106 -10.78 13.13 -10.12
C PHE A 106 -10.33 13.37 -11.57
N ALA A 107 -11.07 12.86 -12.54
CA ALA A 107 -10.72 13.02 -13.95
C ALA A 107 -10.79 14.48 -14.41
N LYS A 108 -11.75 15.28 -13.89
CA LYS A 108 -11.83 16.73 -14.15
C LYS A 108 -10.64 17.46 -13.55
N GLN A 109 -10.31 17.17 -12.28
CA GLN A 109 -9.15 17.75 -11.62
C GLN A 109 -7.85 17.39 -12.34
N ALA A 110 -7.65 16.11 -12.67
CA ALA A 110 -6.47 15.64 -13.36
C ALA A 110 -6.32 16.30 -14.74
N TRP A 111 -7.42 16.45 -15.47
CA TRP A 111 -7.39 17.19 -16.74
C TRP A 111 -6.92 18.63 -16.55
N GLN A 112 -7.48 19.36 -15.58
CA GLN A 112 -7.15 20.75 -15.34
C GLN A 112 -5.67 20.91 -14.97
N GLU A 113 -5.20 20.18 -13.96
CA GLU A 113 -3.83 20.29 -13.45
C GLU A 113 -2.79 19.86 -14.50
N LEU A 114 -3.06 18.77 -15.26
CA LEU A 114 -2.15 18.28 -16.28
C LEU A 114 -2.14 19.13 -17.55
N ASN A 115 -3.17 19.91 -17.78
CA ASN A 115 -3.16 20.89 -18.88
C ASN A 115 -2.36 22.15 -18.50
N GLU A 116 -2.27 22.49 -17.23
CA GLU A 116 -1.42 23.56 -16.70
C GLU A 116 0.06 23.13 -16.59
N ASP A 117 0.30 21.89 -16.17
CA ASP A 117 1.64 21.31 -15.99
C ASP A 117 1.64 19.83 -16.42
N PRO A 118 2.00 19.54 -17.66
CA PRO A 118 2.00 18.20 -18.24
C PRO A 118 2.97 17.20 -17.60
N ASP A 119 3.96 17.68 -16.85
CA ASP A 119 4.98 16.83 -16.21
C ASP A 119 4.55 16.35 -14.82
N LYS A 120 3.45 16.87 -14.28
CA LYS A 120 2.88 16.41 -13.01
C LYS A 120 2.40 14.95 -13.08
N ASN A 121 2.39 14.33 -11.92
CA ASN A 121 1.68 13.08 -11.65
C ASN A 121 0.54 13.38 -10.68
N ILE A 122 -0.70 13.19 -11.11
CA ILE A 122 -1.87 13.39 -10.25
C ILE A 122 -2.26 12.05 -9.67
N SER A 123 -2.35 11.96 -8.34
CA SER A 123 -2.72 10.72 -7.67
C SER A 123 -3.75 10.97 -6.56
N ARG A 124 -4.58 9.96 -6.32
CA ARG A 124 -5.55 9.93 -5.24
C ARG A 124 -5.83 8.50 -4.82
N VAL A 125 -6.00 8.28 -3.52
CA VAL A 125 -6.55 7.03 -2.99
C VAL A 125 -8.00 7.27 -2.64
N GLU A 126 -8.87 6.45 -3.20
CA GLU A 126 -10.31 6.53 -2.93
C GLU A 126 -10.97 5.16 -2.98
N ARG A 127 -12.19 5.08 -2.43
CA ARG A 127 -12.96 3.84 -2.44
C ARG A 127 -13.88 3.79 -3.66
N ILE A 128 -13.60 2.84 -4.57
CA ILE A 128 -14.40 2.59 -5.77
C ILE A 128 -15.02 1.21 -5.67
N ASN A 129 -16.34 1.11 -5.79
CA ASN A 129 -17.08 -0.17 -5.69
C ASN A 129 -16.72 -1.00 -4.45
N GLY A 130 -16.51 -0.33 -3.30
CA GLY A 130 -16.18 -0.97 -2.03
C GLY A 130 -14.69 -1.34 -1.86
N ARG A 131 -13.84 -1.13 -2.86
CA ARG A 131 -12.39 -1.44 -2.83
C ARG A 131 -11.57 -0.17 -2.67
N GLU A 132 -10.48 -0.25 -1.91
CA GLU A 132 -9.48 0.83 -1.85
C GLU A 132 -8.62 0.80 -3.12
N VAL A 133 -8.59 1.91 -3.85
CA VAL A 133 -7.96 2.02 -5.17
C VAL A 133 -7.02 3.22 -5.18
N VAL A 134 -5.80 3.00 -5.64
CA VAL A 134 -4.89 4.09 -6.03
C VAL A 134 -5.18 4.45 -7.47
N ARG A 135 -5.52 5.71 -7.71
CA ARG A 135 -5.67 6.31 -9.04
C ARG A 135 -4.45 7.15 -9.36
N VAL A 136 -3.90 6.97 -10.54
CA VAL A 136 -2.78 7.79 -11.04
C VAL A 136 -3.07 8.22 -12.46
N ALA A 137 -2.94 9.51 -12.70
CA ALA A 137 -3.19 10.14 -13.99
C ALA A 137 -1.95 10.92 -14.45
N LEU A 138 -1.57 10.75 -15.72
CA LEU A 138 -0.50 11.45 -16.41
C LEU A 138 -1.02 12.09 -17.69
N ALA A 139 -0.42 13.20 -18.08
CA ALA A 139 -0.75 13.85 -19.35
C ALA A 139 -0.46 12.94 -20.54
N ASP A 140 -1.41 12.90 -21.45
CA ASP A 140 -1.27 12.28 -22.75
C ASP A 140 -1.06 13.37 -23.80
N THR A 141 0.22 13.63 -24.10
CA THR A 141 0.62 14.72 -24.98
C THR A 141 0.71 14.30 -26.45
N MET A 142 0.63 15.27 -27.35
CA MET A 142 0.95 15.13 -28.76
C MET A 142 2.45 14.92 -28.94
N SER A 143 2.94 13.72 -28.62
CA SER A 143 4.38 13.41 -28.58
C SER A 143 5.03 13.22 -29.97
N GLN A 144 4.24 13.18 -31.05
CA GLN A 144 4.73 12.88 -32.39
C GLN A 144 3.95 13.66 -33.46
N GLN A 145 4.63 14.04 -34.55
CA GLN A 145 4.00 14.76 -35.67
C GLN A 145 2.84 13.98 -36.30
N GLY A 146 2.90 12.64 -36.30
CA GLY A 146 1.81 11.80 -36.80
C GLY A 146 0.53 11.94 -35.97
N CYS A 147 0.66 12.15 -34.64
CA CYS A 147 -0.48 12.41 -33.74
C CYS A 147 -1.12 13.77 -34.11
N VAL A 148 -0.30 14.81 -34.21
CA VAL A 148 -0.71 16.17 -34.58
C VAL A 148 -1.43 16.17 -35.91
N ASN A 149 -0.82 15.59 -36.97
CA ASN A 149 -1.39 15.53 -38.28
C ASN A 149 -2.74 14.84 -38.31
N CYS A 150 -2.84 13.65 -37.75
CA CYS A 150 -4.08 12.89 -37.70
C CYS A 150 -5.19 13.65 -36.94
N HIS A 151 -4.87 14.17 -35.75
CA HIS A 151 -5.85 14.92 -34.96
C HIS A 151 -6.29 16.25 -35.54
N ASN A 152 -5.47 16.86 -36.40
CA ASN A 152 -5.84 18.10 -37.10
C ASN A 152 -6.63 17.86 -38.39
N THR A 153 -6.47 16.69 -39.03
CA THR A 153 -7.05 16.41 -40.38
C THR A 153 -8.20 15.41 -40.35
N HIS A 154 -8.36 14.65 -39.27
CA HIS A 154 -9.45 13.65 -39.15
C HIS A 154 -10.83 14.34 -39.30
N PRO A 155 -11.75 13.83 -40.15
CA PRO A 155 -13.04 14.46 -40.39
C PRO A 155 -13.86 14.66 -39.12
N ASP A 156 -13.79 13.71 -38.17
CA ASP A 156 -14.56 13.73 -36.90
C ASP A 156 -13.78 14.42 -35.77
N THR A 157 -12.70 15.14 -36.03
CA THR A 157 -11.93 15.77 -34.95
C THR A 157 -12.73 16.86 -34.26
N PRO A 158 -12.87 16.81 -32.92
CA PRO A 158 -13.64 17.80 -32.17
C PRO A 158 -12.87 19.11 -31.97
N LYS A 159 -11.56 19.12 -32.19
CA LYS A 159 -10.67 20.28 -32.05
C LYS A 159 -9.55 20.19 -33.10
N LYS A 160 -9.21 21.30 -33.71
CA LYS A 160 -8.05 21.49 -34.61
C LYS A 160 -7.03 22.44 -33.98
N GLY A 161 -5.89 22.61 -34.61
CA GLY A 161 -4.82 23.49 -34.14
C GLY A 161 -4.01 22.85 -33.00
N TRP A 162 -3.87 21.53 -33.02
CA TRP A 162 -2.97 20.80 -32.11
C TRP A 162 -1.53 20.99 -32.55
N GLU A 163 -0.64 21.19 -31.57
CA GLU A 163 0.81 21.30 -31.75
C GLU A 163 1.54 20.19 -30.98
N LEU A 164 2.83 20.00 -31.28
CA LEU A 164 3.66 19.06 -30.50
C LEU A 164 3.77 19.53 -29.03
N GLY A 165 3.56 18.60 -28.12
CA GLY A 165 3.59 18.89 -26.70
C GLY A 165 2.21 19.16 -26.07
N ASP A 166 1.20 19.54 -26.88
CA ASP A 166 -0.14 19.80 -26.36
C ASP A 166 -0.71 18.59 -25.60
N VAL A 167 -1.38 18.84 -24.49
CA VAL A 167 -2.10 17.82 -23.75
C VAL A 167 -3.39 17.47 -24.48
N ARG A 168 -3.38 16.31 -25.14
CA ARG A 168 -4.52 15.78 -25.90
C ARG A 168 -5.52 15.07 -25.03
N GLY A 169 -5.04 14.46 -23.95
CA GLY A 169 -5.83 13.65 -23.04
C GLY A 169 -5.11 13.37 -21.75
N VAL A 170 -5.73 12.53 -20.95
CA VAL A 170 -5.17 12.00 -19.70
C VAL A 170 -5.23 10.49 -19.78
N LEU A 171 -4.11 9.84 -19.46
CA LEU A 171 -4.03 8.41 -19.27
C LEU A 171 -4.01 8.14 -17.76
N GLU A 172 -5.01 7.43 -17.28
CA GLU A 172 -5.22 7.09 -15.88
C GLU A 172 -5.17 5.58 -15.67
N VAL A 173 -4.50 5.15 -14.62
CA VAL A 173 -4.57 3.76 -14.13
C VAL A 173 -5.24 3.73 -12.76
N GLN A 174 -6.03 2.71 -12.51
CA GLN A 174 -6.68 2.41 -11.24
C GLN A 174 -6.21 1.05 -10.75
N ILE A 175 -5.50 1.02 -9.64
CA ILE A 175 -4.93 -0.21 -9.05
C ILE A 175 -5.55 -0.43 -7.68
N PRO A 176 -6.30 -1.54 -7.49
CA PRO A 176 -6.78 -1.93 -6.17
C PRO A 176 -5.62 -2.29 -5.25
N ILE A 177 -5.67 -1.80 -4.01
CA ILE A 177 -4.67 -2.08 -2.98
C ILE A 177 -5.20 -2.93 -1.83
N ASP A 178 -6.38 -3.51 -1.98
CA ASP A 178 -7.02 -4.33 -0.94
C ASP A 178 -6.16 -5.51 -0.48
N ILE A 179 -5.49 -6.19 -1.44
CA ILE A 179 -4.65 -7.35 -1.16
C ILE A 179 -3.45 -6.93 -0.31
N GLN A 180 -2.80 -5.81 -0.68
CA GLN A 180 -1.68 -5.23 0.07
C GLN A 180 -2.11 -4.80 1.48
N LEU A 181 -3.28 -4.17 1.59
CA LEU A 181 -3.85 -3.77 2.87
C LEU A 181 -4.21 -4.98 3.74
N ALA A 182 -4.80 -6.03 3.17
CA ALA A 182 -5.12 -7.26 3.88
C ALA A 182 -3.85 -7.98 4.36
N ALA A 183 -2.84 -8.10 3.50
CA ALA A 183 -1.54 -8.69 3.85
C ALA A 183 -0.84 -7.91 4.96
N GLY A 184 -0.83 -6.57 4.88
CA GLY A 184 -0.27 -5.71 5.91
C GLY A 184 -0.99 -5.84 7.26
N LYS A 185 -2.32 -5.91 7.27
CA LYS A 185 -3.12 -6.16 8.49
C LYS A 185 -2.82 -7.53 9.10
N ALA A 186 -2.76 -8.57 8.28
CA ALA A 186 -2.43 -9.93 8.75
C ALA A 186 -1.03 -9.99 9.38
N LEU A 187 -0.04 -9.34 8.74
CA LEU A 187 1.32 -9.23 9.28
C LEU A 187 1.33 -8.50 10.63
N ASN A 188 0.62 -7.37 10.75
CA ASN A 188 0.52 -6.63 12.00
C ASN A 188 -0.10 -7.45 13.13
N ILE A 189 -1.19 -8.18 12.87
CA ILE A 189 -1.81 -9.06 13.86
C ILE A 189 -0.81 -10.12 14.33
N LYS A 190 -0.07 -10.73 13.39
CA LYS A 190 0.97 -11.72 13.71
C LYS A 190 2.08 -11.14 14.58
N LEU A 191 2.60 -9.95 14.23
CA LEU A 191 3.65 -9.28 15.01
C LEU A 191 3.17 -8.89 16.40
N LEU A 192 1.96 -8.36 16.54
CA LEU A 192 1.36 -8.03 17.83
C LEU A 192 1.14 -9.28 18.70
N SER A 193 0.74 -10.39 18.10
CA SER A 193 0.57 -11.68 18.81
C SER A 193 1.91 -12.21 19.33
N ILE A 194 2.97 -12.14 18.55
CA ILE A 194 4.32 -12.53 18.96
C ILE A 194 4.81 -11.62 20.10
N LEU A 195 4.63 -10.31 19.97
CA LEU A 195 5.01 -9.34 20.99
C LEU A 195 4.28 -9.61 22.32
N LEU A 196 2.98 -9.87 22.28
CA LEU A 196 2.19 -10.19 23.46
C LEU A 196 2.67 -11.49 24.11
N LEU A 197 2.92 -12.52 23.32
CA LEU A 197 3.42 -13.80 23.80
C LEU A 197 4.79 -13.66 24.49
N THR A 198 5.72 -12.92 23.87
CA THR A 198 7.04 -12.68 24.47
C THR A 198 6.95 -11.88 25.76
N LEU A 199 6.03 -10.92 25.85
CA LEU A 199 5.78 -10.17 27.08
C LEU A 199 5.24 -11.07 28.21
N ILE A 200 4.30 -11.95 27.89
CA ILE A 200 3.74 -12.91 28.85
C ILE A 200 4.83 -13.85 29.36
N ILE A 201 5.64 -14.42 28.46
CA ILE A 201 6.74 -15.32 28.84
C ILE A 201 7.75 -14.60 29.72
N SER A 202 8.15 -13.37 29.34
CA SER A 202 9.08 -12.54 30.10
C SER A 202 8.54 -12.24 31.51
N MET A 203 7.27 -11.86 31.63
CA MET A 203 6.60 -11.59 32.91
C MET A 203 6.57 -12.83 33.77
N ALA A 204 6.20 -14.01 33.21
CA ALA A 204 6.18 -15.28 33.94
C ALA A 204 7.58 -15.67 34.44
N ALA A 205 8.60 -15.53 33.61
CA ALA A 205 10.00 -15.78 33.99
C ALA A 205 10.46 -14.84 35.11
N LEU A 206 10.11 -13.54 35.01
CA LEU A 206 10.41 -12.57 36.07
C LEU A 206 9.72 -12.92 37.39
N MET A 207 8.42 -13.23 37.37
CA MET A 207 7.67 -13.64 38.53
C MET A 207 8.21 -14.93 39.15
N PHE A 208 8.56 -15.92 38.32
CA PHE A 208 9.17 -17.16 38.77
C PHE A 208 10.52 -16.91 39.46
N THR A 209 11.39 -16.12 38.86
CA THR A 209 12.69 -15.78 39.40
C THR A 209 12.55 -15.00 40.70
N PHE A 210 11.71 -13.96 40.73
CA PHE A 210 11.45 -13.17 41.93
C PHE A 210 10.90 -14.04 43.10
N ARG A 211 9.91 -14.91 42.81
CA ARG A 211 9.37 -15.82 43.82
C ARG A 211 10.44 -16.76 44.37
N ARG A 212 11.29 -17.34 43.49
CA ARG A 212 12.31 -18.32 43.90
C ARG A 212 13.47 -17.69 44.67
N LEU A 213 13.96 -16.54 44.20
CA LEU A 213 15.14 -15.91 44.78
C LEU A 213 14.83 -15.04 46.01
N ILE A 214 13.68 -14.40 46.04
CA ILE A 214 13.36 -13.41 47.07
C ILE A 214 12.23 -13.93 48.00
N THR A 215 11.02 -14.17 47.46
CA THR A 215 9.83 -14.40 48.26
C THR A 215 9.98 -15.65 49.15
N ILE A 216 10.43 -16.78 48.60
CA ILE A 216 10.57 -18.04 49.38
C ILE A 216 11.62 -17.89 50.48
N ARG A 217 12.71 -17.20 50.24
CA ARG A 217 13.77 -17.00 51.23
C ARG A 217 13.33 -16.05 52.35
N LEU A 218 12.70 -14.91 51.98
CA LEU A 218 12.15 -13.99 52.97
C LEU A 218 11.08 -14.64 53.85
N ASN A 219 10.19 -15.47 53.28
CA ASN A 219 9.21 -16.20 54.05
C ASN A 219 9.86 -17.18 55.07
N ARG A 220 10.97 -17.85 54.69
CA ARG A 220 11.68 -18.72 55.64
C ARG A 220 12.26 -17.91 56.80
N VAL A 221 12.85 -16.77 56.58
CA VAL A 221 13.34 -15.89 57.65
C VAL A 221 12.18 -15.42 58.52
N SER A 222 11.09 -14.97 57.93
CA SER A 222 9.88 -14.50 58.62
C SER A 222 9.29 -15.60 59.52
N HIS A 223 9.12 -16.82 58.99
CA HIS A 223 8.61 -17.94 59.76
C HIS A 223 9.53 -18.32 60.91
N ALA A 224 10.85 -18.33 60.71
CA ALA A 224 11.79 -18.61 61.78
C ALA A 224 11.75 -17.56 62.92
N MET A 225 11.64 -16.27 62.53
CA MET A 225 11.46 -15.18 63.50
C MET A 225 10.14 -15.28 64.26
N GLN A 226 9.05 -15.61 63.57
CA GLN A 226 7.75 -15.74 64.17
C GLN A 226 7.68 -16.90 65.16
N ALA A 227 8.25 -18.07 64.83
CA ALA A 227 8.36 -19.22 65.73
C ALA A 227 9.06 -18.90 67.08
N ILE A 228 10.10 -18.03 67.02
CA ILE A 228 10.78 -17.54 68.23
C ILE A 228 9.85 -16.60 69.02
N ALA A 229 9.15 -15.68 68.33
CA ALA A 229 8.28 -14.72 69.01
C ALA A 229 7.07 -15.36 69.70
N ASP A 230 6.52 -16.46 69.14
CA ASP A 230 5.39 -17.19 69.66
C ASP A 230 5.79 -18.13 70.82
N GLY A 231 7.08 -18.21 71.15
CA GLY A 231 7.56 -18.99 72.35
C GLY A 231 7.81 -20.48 72.10
N ASP A 232 7.48 -20.98 70.88
CA ASP A 232 7.71 -22.41 70.51
C ASP A 232 9.00 -22.52 69.60
N GLY A 233 9.84 -21.49 69.63
CA GLY A 233 10.98 -21.40 68.78
C GLY A 233 12.09 -22.40 69.10
N ASP A 234 12.38 -23.29 68.16
CA ASP A 234 13.56 -24.14 68.20
C ASP A 234 14.77 -23.25 67.78
N LEU A 235 15.49 -22.77 68.81
CA LEU A 235 16.70 -21.96 68.63
C LEU A 235 17.87 -22.76 68.02
N THR A 236 17.71 -24.05 67.72
CA THR A 236 18.72 -24.83 66.99
C THR A 236 18.61 -24.72 65.50
N GLN A 237 17.48 -24.22 64.95
CA GLN A 237 17.32 -24.01 63.53
C GLN A 237 18.28 -22.96 63.01
N ARG A 238 18.85 -23.24 61.82
CA ARG A 238 19.73 -22.30 61.08
C ARG A 238 19.17 -22.05 59.71
N LEU A 239 19.20 -20.80 59.30
CA LEU A 239 18.83 -20.38 57.96
C LEU A 239 19.99 -20.59 57.00
N ASP A 240 19.66 -20.92 55.76
CA ASP A 240 20.66 -21.09 54.68
C ASP A 240 21.30 -19.74 54.30
N VAL A 241 22.63 -19.69 54.30
CA VAL A 241 23.46 -18.49 54.04
C VAL A 241 24.30 -18.57 52.74
N ASN A 242 23.95 -19.49 51.85
CA ASN A 242 24.74 -19.82 50.65
C ASN A 242 24.78 -18.73 49.58
N VAL A 243 24.14 -17.58 49.84
CA VAL A 243 24.12 -16.48 48.88
C VAL A 243 24.57 -15.17 49.56
N ASP A 244 25.40 -14.43 48.88
CA ASP A 244 25.96 -13.17 49.39
C ASP A 244 25.15 -11.98 48.85
N ASP A 245 23.83 -11.93 49.26
CA ASP A 245 22.88 -10.87 48.98
C ASP A 245 22.28 -10.34 50.31
N GLU A 246 21.35 -9.37 50.20
CA GLU A 246 20.70 -8.75 51.38
C GLU A 246 19.92 -9.77 52.19
N VAL A 247 19.31 -10.75 51.56
CA VAL A 247 18.56 -11.84 52.27
C VAL A 247 19.57 -12.78 52.96
N GLY A 248 20.67 -13.06 52.33
CA GLY A 248 21.80 -13.82 52.95
C GLY A 248 22.38 -13.09 54.15
N ALA A 249 22.53 -11.77 54.11
CA ALA A 249 22.98 -10.96 55.22
C ALA A 249 22.01 -11.02 56.40
N ILE A 250 20.69 -10.95 56.15
CA ILE A 250 19.65 -11.12 57.18
C ILE A 250 19.74 -12.54 57.79
N SER A 251 19.87 -13.58 56.98
CA SER A 251 20.04 -14.96 57.40
C SER A 251 21.28 -15.15 58.28
N LYS A 252 22.40 -14.55 57.94
CA LYS A 252 23.64 -14.54 58.74
C LYS A 252 23.43 -13.83 60.08
N ALA A 253 22.73 -12.69 60.10
CA ALA A 253 22.39 -11.96 61.31
C ALA A 253 21.46 -12.78 62.26
N PHE A 254 20.43 -13.40 61.68
CA PHE A 254 19.52 -14.31 62.41
C PHE A 254 20.28 -15.48 63.04
N ASN A 255 21.13 -16.19 62.27
CA ASN A 255 21.92 -17.32 62.80
C ASN A 255 22.87 -16.89 63.90
N ARG A 256 23.36 -15.66 63.92
CA ARG A 256 24.15 -15.11 65.04
C ARG A 256 23.31 -14.77 66.27
N PHE A 257 22.05 -14.36 66.08
CA PHE A 257 21.16 -14.05 67.17
C PHE A 257 20.71 -15.28 67.94
N VAL A 258 20.53 -16.43 67.26
CA VAL A 258 20.11 -17.71 67.87
C VAL A 258 21.27 -18.62 68.25
N ALA A 259 22.53 -18.17 68.11
CA ALA A 259 23.72 -18.92 68.52
C ALA A 259 24.05 -18.70 69.98
#